data_116be6460dab40bbc7f1fa2743748ea4
#
_entry.id   116be6460dab40bbc7f1fa2743748ea4
#
_cell.length_a   1.000
_cell.length_b   1.000
_cell.length_c   1.000
_cell.angle_alpha   90.00
_cell.angle_beta   90.00
_cell.angle_gamma   90.00
#
_symmetry.space_group_name_H-M   'P 1'
#
loop_
_entity.id
_entity.type
_entity.pdbx_description
1 polymer ?
#
loop_
_entity_poly.entity_id
_entity_poly.type
_entity_poly.pdbx_seq_one_letter_code
_entity_poly.pdbx_strand_id
1 'polypeptide(L)'
;MGVDFSGVVAEIGDEVSKFAVGDAVFGGRSGSFAEYLLVPEDGAIAAKPDGVSFESAAAVGVAALTALQALRDEVGLVAGEKVLINGASGGVGTFAVQLAKELGAEVHGVCSTRNVEMVRAL
;
A
#
# COMPACT_ATOMS: atom_id res chain seq x y z
N MET A 1 0.60 18.66 2.28
CA MET A 1 1.66 17.71 1.92
C MET A 1 1.33 16.37 2.56
N GLY A 2 1.90 15.26 2.08
CA GLY A 2 1.50 13.92 2.49
C GLY A 2 0.36 13.38 1.63
N VAL A 3 0.34 12.06 1.44
CA VAL A 3 -0.68 11.37 0.61
C VAL A 3 -1.21 10.15 1.33
N ASP A 4 -0.38 9.39 2.02
CA ASP A 4 -0.78 8.19 2.74
C ASP A 4 -1.21 8.52 4.17
N PHE A 5 -2.22 7.82 4.67
CA PHE A 5 -2.68 7.97 6.05
C PHE A 5 -3.13 6.64 6.65
N SER A 6 -3.11 6.58 7.96
CA SER A 6 -3.89 5.65 8.76
C SER A 6 -4.30 6.34 10.05
N GLY A 7 -5.44 5.96 10.60
CA GLY A 7 -5.97 6.62 11.80
C GLY A 7 -7.29 6.01 12.24
N VAL A 8 -7.95 6.74 13.10
CA VAL A 8 -9.26 6.35 13.65
C VAL A 8 -10.29 7.38 13.21
N VAL A 9 -11.46 6.92 12.80
CA VAL A 9 -12.58 7.79 12.44
C VAL A 9 -13.04 8.56 13.69
N ALA A 10 -12.85 9.88 13.67
CA ALA A 10 -13.22 10.76 14.78
C ALA A 10 -14.66 11.25 14.67
N GLU A 11 -15.09 11.59 13.44
CA GLU A 11 -16.41 12.10 13.12
C GLU A 11 -16.85 11.57 11.75
N ILE A 12 -18.16 11.47 11.54
CA ILE A 12 -18.77 11.12 10.25
C ILE A 12 -19.85 12.13 9.89
N GLY A 13 -20.04 12.35 8.58
CA GLY A 13 -21.19 13.12 8.08
C GLY A 13 -22.49 12.32 8.12
N ASP A 14 -23.62 13.02 8.04
CA ASP A 14 -24.97 12.42 8.17
C ASP A 14 -25.28 11.33 7.11
N GLU A 15 -24.64 11.41 5.94
CA GLU A 15 -24.85 10.48 4.83
C GLU A 15 -23.84 9.32 4.78
N VAL A 16 -22.85 9.29 5.69
CA VAL A 16 -21.83 8.23 5.73
C VAL A 16 -22.43 6.94 6.27
N SER A 17 -22.23 5.87 5.55
CA SER A 17 -22.81 4.56 5.86
C SER A 17 -21.77 3.42 5.96
N LYS A 18 -20.58 3.60 5.38
CA LYS A 18 -19.53 2.54 5.30
C LYS A 18 -18.64 2.48 6.54
N PHE A 19 -18.57 3.56 7.31
CA PHE A 19 -17.69 3.68 8.47
C PHE A 19 -18.43 4.26 9.66
N ALA A 20 -17.97 3.91 10.85
CA ALA A 20 -18.45 4.42 12.13
C ALA A 20 -17.33 5.14 12.90
N VAL A 21 -17.71 6.03 13.80
CA VAL A 21 -16.76 6.64 14.76
C VAL A 21 -16.09 5.54 15.56
N GLY A 22 -14.77 5.58 15.63
CA GLY A 22 -13.94 4.58 16.28
C GLY A 22 -13.33 3.54 15.34
N ASP A 23 -13.77 3.45 14.09
CA ASP A 23 -13.19 2.53 13.11
C ASP A 23 -11.73 2.89 12.81
N ALA A 24 -10.87 1.86 12.80
CA ALA A 24 -9.51 1.99 12.34
C ALA A 24 -9.47 1.91 10.80
N VAL A 25 -8.89 2.91 10.15
CA VAL A 25 -8.88 3.05 8.69
C VAL A 25 -7.49 3.42 8.18
N PHE A 26 -7.26 3.19 6.88
CA PHE A 26 -6.08 3.62 6.17
C PHE A 26 -6.41 3.95 4.71
N GLY A 27 -5.51 4.64 4.03
CA GLY A 27 -5.75 5.00 2.64
C GLY A 27 -4.81 6.07 2.09
N GLY A 28 -5.26 6.70 0.99
CA GLY A 28 -4.53 7.75 0.28
C GLY A 28 -5.36 9.02 0.09
N ARG A 29 -4.88 10.15 0.61
CA ARG A 29 -5.51 11.47 0.45
C ARG A 29 -4.47 12.58 0.55
N SER A 30 -4.47 13.51 -0.39
CA SER A 30 -3.62 14.70 -0.30
C SER A 30 -3.91 15.50 0.97
N GLY A 31 -2.87 15.96 1.65
CA GLY A 31 -2.98 16.73 2.88
C GLY A 31 -2.86 15.90 4.16
N SER A 32 -2.43 14.65 4.07
CA SER A 32 -2.36 13.71 5.20
C SER A 32 -1.33 14.06 6.29
N PHE A 33 -0.46 15.07 6.11
CA PHE A 33 0.35 15.62 7.19
C PHE A 33 -0.49 16.57 8.07
N ALA A 34 -1.47 16.00 8.77
CA ALA A 34 -2.41 16.70 9.61
C ALA A 34 -2.87 15.81 10.77
N GLU A 35 -3.33 16.43 11.86
CA GLU A 35 -3.93 15.72 12.99
C GLU A 35 -5.30 15.13 12.62
N TYR A 36 -6.04 15.82 11.76
CA TYR A 36 -7.32 15.39 11.21
C TYR A 36 -7.33 15.53 9.68
N LEU A 37 -7.96 14.58 9.02
CA LEU A 37 -8.06 14.53 7.57
C LEU A 37 -9.51 14.23 7.16
N LEU A 38 -10.06 15.07 6.29
CA LEU A 38 -11.38 14.82 5.71
C LEU A 38 -11.23 13.89 4.49
N VAL A 39 -11.90 12.75 4.54
CA VAL A 39 -11.86 11.74 3.46
C VAL A 39 -13.28 11.37 3.06
N PRO A 40 -13.66 11.41 1.76
CA PRO A 40 -14.93 10.88 1.30
C PRO A 40 -15.02 9.36 1.53
N GLU A 41 -16.19 8.83 1.90
CA GLU A 41 -16.35 7.38 2.14
C GLU A 41 -16.21 6.52 0.87
N ASP A 42 -16.36 7.11 -0.30
CA ASP A 42 -16.14 6.48 -1.62
C ASP A 42 -14.73 6.75 -2.18
N GLY A 43 -13.88 7.43 -1.42
CA GLY A 43 -12.49 7.71 -1.75
C GLY A 43 -11.56 6.52 -1.54
N ALA A 44 -10.26 6.78 -1.63
CA ALA A 44 -9.23 5.77 -1.37
C ALA A 44 -9.06 5.55 0.15
N ILE A 45 -10.04 4.93 0.78
CA ILE A 45 -10.07 4.59 2.22
C ILE A 45 -10.60 3.17 2.39
N ALA A 46 -10.02 2.43 3.33
CA ALA A 46 -10.45 1.08 3.69
C ALA A 46 -10.31 0.85 5.21
N ALA A 47 -11.06 -0.12 5.72
CA ALA A 47 -10.87 -0.59 7.09
C ALA A 47 -9.48 -1.18 7.26
N LYS A 48 -8.80 -0.81 8.33
CA LYS A 48 -7.48 -1.34 8.67
C LYS A 48 -7.64 -2.78 9.18
N PRO A 49 -6.92 -3.76 8.59
CA PRO A 49 -6.98 -5.13 9.08
C PRO A 49 -6.49 -5.24 10.53
N ASP A 50 -7.10 -6.17 11.29
CA ASP A 50 -6.61 -6.52 12.61
C ASP A 50 -5.17 -7.08 12.54
N GLY A 51 -4.37 -6.78 13.56
CA GLY A 51 -2.98 -7.22 13.62
C GLY A 51 -1.98 -6.40 12.80
N VAL A 52 -2.43 -5.48 11.95
CA VAL A 52 -1.57 -4.54 11.23
C VAL A 52 -1.45 -3.24 12.03
N SER A 53 -0.22 -2.75 12.24
CA SER A 53 -0.02 -1.45 12.92
C SER A 53 -0.47 -0.28 12.05
N PHE A 54 -0.74 0.87 12.64
CA PHE A 54 -1.09 2.08 11.88
C PHE A 54 0.04 2.53 10.96
N GLU A 55 1.29 2.42 11.41
CA GLU A 55 2.48 2.76 10.61
C GLU A 55 2.59 1.86 9.37
N SER A 56 2.39 0.55 9.56
CA SER A 56 2.41 -0.41 8.44
C SER A 56 1.25 -0.17 7.48
N ALA A 57 0.05 0.09 7.98
CA ALA A 57 -1.12 0.38 7.17
C ALA A 57 -0.95 1.68 6.36
N ALA A 58 -0.39 2.74 6.97
CA ALA A 58 -0.11 3.99 6.28
C ALA A 58 0.89 3.83 5.11
N ALA A 59 1.82 2.87 5.19
CA ALA A 59 2.79 2.64 4.11
C ALA A 59 2.18 1.98 2.86
N VAL A 60 0.97 1.43 2.95
CA VAL A 60 0.33 0.65 1.87
C VAL A 60 -0.29 1.54 0.79
N GLY A 61 -0.90 2.66 1.18
CA GLY A 61 -1.85 3.42 0.36
C GLY A 61 -1.38 3.66 -1.08
N VAL A 62 -0.34 4.46 -1.29
CA VAL A 62 0.15 4.76 -2.64
C VAL A 62 1.10 3.67 -3.15
N ALA A 63 2.06 3.23 -2.33
CA ALA A 63 3.15 2.38 -2.79
C ALA A 63 2.69 0.97 -3.17
N ALA A 64 1.89 0.32 -2.34
CA ALA A 64 1.42 -1.03 -2.63
C ALA A 64 0.35 -1.05 -3.73
N LEU A 65 -0.56 -0.06 -3.77
CA LEU A 65 -1.54 0.03 -4.86
C LEU A 65 -0.86 0.27 -6.21
N THR A 66 0.15 1.12 -6.27
CA THR A 66 0.95 1.34 -7.50
C THR A 66 1.59 0.03 -7.97
N ALA A 67 2.20 -0.71 -7.06
CA ALA A 67 2.81 -2.00 -7.38
C ALA A 67 1.77 -3.03 -7.83
N LEU A 68 0.64 -3.12 -7.13
CA LEU A 68 -0.42 -4.08 -7.45
C LEU A 68 -1.06 -3.79 -8.81
N GLN A 69 -1.40 -2.54 -9.08
CA GLN A 69 -1.97 -2.14 -10.37
C GLN A 69 -1.00 -2.43 -11.52
N ALA A 70 0.29 -2.09 -11.36
CA ALA A 70 1.29 -2.37 -12.38
C ALA A 70 1.41 -3.86 -12.68
N LEU A 71 1.48 -4.70 -11.66
CA LEU A 71 1.69 -6.15 -11.83
C LEU A 71 0.43 -6.87 -12.29
N ARG A 72 -0.71 -6.57 -11.67
CA ARG A 72 -1.97 -7.29 -11.90
C ARG A 72 -2.75 -6.72 -13.08
N ASP A 73 -2.95 -5.38 -13.10
CA ASP A 73 -3.92 -4.75 -13.98
C ASP A 73 -3.28 -4.32 -15.32
N GLU A 74 -2.04 -3.83 -15.31
CA GLU A 74 -1.34 -3.36 -16.52
C GLU A 74 -0.56 -4.48 -17.23
N VAL A 75 0.23 -5.25 -16.47
CA VAL A 75 1.06 -6.34 -17.04
C VAL A 75 0.29 -7.66 -17.10
N GLY A 76 -0.65 -7.88 -16.18
CA GLY A 76 -1.39 -9.15 -16.10
C GLY A 76 -0.48 -10.32 -15.70
N LEU A 77 0.45 -10.08 -14.76
CA LEU A 77 1.42 -11.07 -14.29
C LEU A 77 0.72 -12.34 -13.80
N VAL A 78 1.13 -13.49 -14.34
CA VAL A 78 0.59 -14.79 -13.95
C VAL A 78 1.65 -15.69 -13.32
N ALA A 79 1.20 -16.69 -12.56
CA ALA A 79 2.07 -17.64 -11.89
C ALA A 79 3.01 -18.38 -12.89
N GLY A 80 4.29 -18.52 -12.51
CA GLY A 80 5.33 -19.15 -13.31
C GLY A 80 6.06 -18.20 -14.26
N GLU A 81 5.59 -16.98 -14.44
CA GLU A 81 6.33 -15.96 -15.21
C GLU A 81 7.54 -15.42 -14.46
N LYS A 82 8.47 -14.83 -15.22
CA LYS A 82 9.65 -14.14 -14.68
C LYS A 82 9.46 -12.65 -14.76
N VAL A 83 9.67 -11.96 -13.65
CA VAL A 83 9.57 -10.49 -13.59
C VAL A 83 10.86 -9.88 -13.08
N LEU A 84 11.33 -8.83 -13.77
CA LEU A 84 12.44 -8.01 -13.34
C LEU A 84 11.91 -6.72 -12.71
N ILE A 85 12.22 -6.49 -11.44
CA ILE A 85 11.83 -5.30 -10.70
C ILE A 85 13.05 -4.41 -10.51
N ASN A 86 13.12 -3.34 -11.29
CA ASN A 86 14.17 -2.34 -11.15
C ASN A 86 13.82 -1.35 -10.02
N GLY A 87 14.79 -1.07 -9.14
CA GLY A 87 14.53 -0.28 -7.93
C GLY A 87 13.83 -1.06 -6.82
N ALA A 88 14.10 -2.37 -6.72
CA ALA A 88 13.46 -3.30 -5.78
C ALA A 88 13.56 -2.88 -4.29
N SER A 89 14.49 -2.02 -3.91
CA SER A 89 14.64 -1.49 -2.55
C SER A 89 13.89 -0.17 -2.30
N GLY A 90 13.19 0.36 -3.29
CA GLY A 90 12.39 1.58 -3.15
C GLY A 90 11.02 1.32 -2.54
N GLY A 91 10.28 2.38 -2.20
CA GLY A 91 8.96 2.27 -1.57
C GLY A 91 7.99 1.39 -2.38
N VAL A 92 7.83 1.64 -3.67
CA VAL A 92 7.01 0.80 -4.57
C VAL A 92 7.68 -0.55 -4.82
N GLY A 93 9.01 -0.58 -5.01
CA GLY A 93 9.77 -1.78 -5.34
C GLY A 93 9.66 -2.89 -4.29
N THR A 94 9.70 -2.54 -3.02
CA THR A 94 9.57 -3.51 -1.91
C THR A 94 8.21 -4.20 -1.90
N PHE A 95 7.13 -3.47 -2.19
CA PHE A 95 5.80 -4.06 -2.37
C PHE A 95 5.72 -4.87 -3.66
N ALA A 96 6.31 -4.38 -4.75
CA ALA A 96 6.30 -5.11 -6.02
C ALA A 96 6.98 -6.49 -5.93
N VAL A 97 8.09 -6.59 -5.19
CA VAL A 97 8.77 -7.87 -4.94
C VAL A 97 7.84 -8.84 -4.21
N GLN A 98 7.23 -8.41 -3.12
CA GLN A 98 6.33 -9.24 -2.31
C GLN A 98 5.08 -9.66 -3.09
N LEU A 99 4.42 -8.70 -3.74
CA LEU A 99 3.21 -8.95 -4.52
C LEU A 99 3.47 -9.89 -5.70
N ALA A 100 4.58 -9.71 -6.42
CA ALA A 100 4.94 -10.61 -7.52
C ALA A 100 5.19 -12.04 -7.05
N LYS A 101 5.80 -12.22 -5.87
CA LYS A 101 5.96 -13.55 -5.24
C LYS A 101 4.63 -14.17 -4.87
N GLU A 102 3.72 -13.40 -4.27
CA GLU A 102 2.35 -13.85 -3.94
C GLU A 102 1.54 -14.22 -5.19
N LEU A 103 1.76 -13.52 -6.32
CA LEU A 103 1.19 -13.87 -7.61
C LEU A 103 1.83 -15.11 -8.25
N GLY A 104 2.85 -15.70 -7.61
CA GLY A 104 3.51 -16.93 -8.06
C GLY A 104 4.58 -16.74 -9.12
N ALA A 105 5.08 -15.53 -9.32
CA ALA A 105 6.13 -15.25 -10.29
C ALA A 105 7.55 -15.55 -9.74
N GLU A 106 8.50 -15.82 -10.65
CA GLU A 106 9.94 -15.81 -10.35
C GLU A 106 10.45 -14.37 -10.38
N VAL A 107 10.87 -13.84 -9.23
CA VAL A 107 11.20 -12.41 -9.08
C VAL A 107 12.70 -12.16 -9.11
N HIS A 108 13.14 -11.27 -10.00
CA HIS A 108 14.50 -10.75 -10.07
C HIS A 108 14.51 -9.28 -9.68
N GLY A 109 15.07 -8.95 -8.51
CA GLY A 109 15.15 -7.58 -7.99
C GLY A 109 16.49 -6.92 -8.32
N VAL A 110 16.45 -5.70 -8.85
CA VAL A 110 17.63 -4.84 -9.04
C VAL A 110 17.64 -3.73 -8.01
N CYS A 111 18.72 -3.65 -7.24
CA CYS A 111 18.93 -2.61 -6.23
C CYS A 111 20.43 -2.30 -6.05
N SER A 112 20.74 -1.26 -5.28
CA SER A 112 22.13 -0.98 -4.90
C SER A 112 22.67 -2.09 -4.00
N THR A 113 23.99 -2.35 -4.06
CA THR A 113 24.66 -3.41 -3.31
C THR A 113 24.35 -3.39 -1.81
N ARG A 114 24.28 -2.21 -1.20
CA ARG A 114 23.96 -2.05 0.23
C ARG A 114 22.56 -2.55 0.64
N ASN A 115 21.64 -2.70 -0.31
CA ASN A 115 20.25 -3.09 -0.06
C ASN A 115 19.94 -4.54 -0.46
N VAL A 116 20.94 -5.30 -0.94
CA VAL A 116 20.73 -6.66 -1.45
C VAL A 116 20.15 -7.58 -0.38
N GLU A 117 20.70 -7.57 0.82
CA GLU A 117 20.24 -8.43 1.92
C GLU A 117 18.81 -8.10 2.34
N MET A 118 18.46 -6.81 2.37
CA MET A 118 17.10 -6.38 2.68
C MET A 118 16.11 -6.86 1.61
N VAL A 119 16.45 -6.70 0.32
CA VAL A 119 15.57 -7.15 -0.80
C VAL A 119 15.45 -8.68 -0.85
N ARG A 120 16.50 -9.42 -0.48
CA ARG A 120 16.45 -10.87 -0.39
C ARG A 120 15.54 -11.39 0.73
N ALA A 121 15.39 -10.61 1.79
CA ALA A 121 14.53 -10.96 2.92
C ALA A 121 13.03 -10.75 2.66
N LEU A 122 12.67 -10.05 1.57
CA LEU A 122 11.30 -9.89 1.12
C LEU A 122 10.80 -11.15 0.40
#